data_5e345e08c99a774f0fd7264bd1dd1f79
#
_entry.id   5e345e08c99a774f0fd7264bd1dd1f79
#
_cell.length_a   1.000
_cell.length_b   1.000
_cell.length_c   1.000
_cell.angle_alpha   90.00
_cell.angle_beta   90.00
_cell.angle_gamma   90.00
#
_symmetry.space_group_name_H-M   'P 1'
#
loop_
_entity.id
_entity.type
_entity.pdbx_description
1 polymer ?
#
loop_
_entity_poly.entity_id
_entity_poly.type
_entity_poly.pdbx_seq_one_letter_code
_entity_poly.pdbx_strand_id
1 'polypeptide(L)'
;MLTQHRQALVVEGGGMRGAFTSGVLDAFLEQQFNPFDLCVGVSSGSTNVANYLAAQQGRTLHIYLDHSLRSEFIHYGRFFRGGDLLDLKWMWNVVEQEYPLNQVQLFANPAEFYMVLTHAISGEATYIKASKDNILDGLRASSSIPVLTRQAVEICGEPYFDGGVADALPVHWAAKQDNVAKLMVIRTRPQNYAKSSRKGDQLLAKYFAKQQSGFSQSLLTRTQRYNDAVQFLQTPSSQKLLEVCPPDLKNMASRLSKNKAKIRYSYEVGLEAGYQAIEDWHKL
;
A
#
# COMPACT_ATOMS: atom_id res chain seq x y z
N MET A 1 23.64 -19.53 18.88
CA MET A 1 23.16 -18.16 18.74
C MET A 1 21.63 -18.23 18.80
N LEU A 2 21.00 -17.56 19.76
CA LEU A 2 19.54 -17.45 19.78
C LEU A 2 19.15 -16.66 18.52
N THR A 3 18.42 -17.28 17.62
CA THR A 3 17.87 -16.60 16.42
C THR A 3 16.94 -15.49 16.91
N GLN A 4 17.32 -14.23 16.69
CA GLN A 4 16.48 -13.09 17.05
C GLN A 4 15.18 -13.18 16.24
N HIS A 5 14.05 -13.21 16.95
CA HIS A 5 12.73 -13.21 16.33
C HIS A 5 12.44 -11.86 15.67
N ARG A 6 12.15 -11.87 14.38
CA ARG A 6 11.82 -10.66 13.62
C ARG A 6 10.35 -10.27 13.79
N GLN A 7 10.12 -8.96 13.77
CA GLN A 7 8.80 -8.34 13.79
C GLN A 7 8.51 -7.72 12.44
N ALA A 8 7.38 -8.04 11.84
CA ALA A 8 7.03 -7.57 10.51
C ALA A 8 5.79 -6.66 10.52
N LEU A 9 5.81 -5.66 9.63
CA LEU A 9 4.69 -4.77 9.33
C LEU A 9 4.23 -4.97 7.89
N VAL A 10 2.96 -5.31 7.70
CA VAL A 10 2.30 -5.41 6.40
C VAL A 10 1.29 -4.29 6.26
N VAL A 11 1.36 -3.54 5.15
CA VAL A 11 0.50 -2.37 4.92
C VAL A 11 -0.27 -2.49 3.61
N GLU A 12 -1.60 -2.66 3.73
CA GLU A 12 -2.52 -2.74 2.58
C GLU A 12 -2.57 -1.42 1.81
N GLY A 13 -2.67 -1.52 0.48
CA GLY A 13 -2.96 -0.38 -0.38
C GLY A 13 -4.43 0.04 -0.37
N GLY A 14 -4.70 1.26 -0.83
CA GLY A 14 -6.08 1.73 -0.83
C GLY A 14 -6.35 3.06 -1.53
N GLY A 15 -5.38 3.67 -2.19
CA GLY A 15 -5.50 5.05 -2.67
C GLY A 15 -5.78 5.99 -1.50
N MET A 16 -6.81 6.86 -1.58
CA MET A 16 -7.15 7.82 -0.53
C MET A 16 -7.61 7.18 0.80
N ARG A 17 -7.95 5.87 0.82
CA ARG A 17 -8.18 5.15 2.09
C ARG A 17 -6.90 5.03 2.93
N GLY A 18 -5.73 5.15 2.29
CA GLY A 18 -4.44 5.22 2.97
C GLY A 18 -4.29 6.40 3.95
N ALA A 19 -5.25 7.33 3.99
CA ALA A 19 -5.31 8.36 5.04
C ALA A 19 -5.48 7.73 6.44
N PHE A 20 -6.27 6.66 6.57
CA PHE A 20 -6.33 5.87 7.80
C PHE A 20 -4.95 5.30 8.16
N THR A 21 -4.29 4.65 7.21
CA THR A 21 -2.93 4.11 7.40
C THR A 21 -1.93 5.19 7.81
N SER A 22 -2.04 6.40 7.19
CA SER A 22 -1.20 7.55 7.56
C SER A 22 -1.38 7.93 9.03
N GLY A 23 -2.63 7.98 9.50
CA GLY A 23 -2.90 8.25 10.93
C GLY A 23 -2.30 7.20 11.85
N VAL A 24 -2.47 5.91 11.54
CA VAL A 24 -1.88 4.81 12.34
C VAL A 24 -0.36 4.97 12.45
N LEU A 25 0.32 5.20 11.32
CA LEU A 25 1.77 5.31 11.30
C LEU A 25 2.29 6.61 11.89
N ASP A 26 1.53 7.71 11.81
CA ASP A 26 1.86 8.97 12.47
C ASP A 26 1.71 8.84 14.00
N ALA A 27 0.73 8.08 14.51
CA ALA A 27 0.65 7.74 15.94
C ALA A 27 1.88 6.94 16.40
N PHE A 28 2.38 6.03 15.55
CA PHE A 28 3.62 5.30 15.84
C PHE A 28 4.82 6.25 15.92
N LEU A 29 4.92 7.22 15.00
CA LEU A 29 6.00 8.22 15.03
C LEU A 29 5.92 9.11 16.28
N GLU A 30 4.73 9.57 16.67
CA GLU A 30 4.51 10.37 17.89
C GLU A 30 4.95 9.63 19.16
N GLN A 31 4.72 8.33 19.21
CA GLN A 31 5.09 7.48 20.34
C GLN A 31 6.49 6.85 20.20
N GLN A 32 7.26 7.23 19.18
CA GLN A 32 8.57 6.65 18.86
C GLN A 32 8.54 5.11 18.77
N PHE A 33 7.41 4.58 18.33
CA PHE A 33 7.18 3.15 18.21
C PHE A 33 7.64 2.66 16.83
N ASN A 34 8.77 1.97 16.79
CA ASN A 34 9.34 1.36 15.58
C ASN A 34 9.99 0.01 15.89
N PRO A 35 9.20 -1.03 16.21
CA PRO A 35 9.73 -2.34 16.58
C PRO A 35 9.99 -3.26 15.36
N PHE A 36 9.75 -2.81 14.13
CA PHE A 36 9.72 -3.67 12.96
C PHE A 36 11.10 -3.84 12.34
N ASP A 37 11.45 -5.09 12.04
CA ASP A 37 12.66 -5.47 11.29
C ASP A 37 12.38 -5.60 9.79
N LEU A 38 11.11 -5.84 9.44
CA LEU A 38 10.64 -6.02 8.07
C LEU A 38 9.35 -5.24 7.86
N CYS A 39 9.32 -4.39 6.84
CA CYS A 39 8.14 -3.66 6.42
C CYS A 39 7.82 -4.00 4.95
N VAL A 40 6.55 -4.28 4.65
CA VAL A 40 6.10 -4.48 3.28
C VAL A 40 4.83 -3.70 3.02
N GLY A 41 4.82 -2.94 1.91
CA GLY A 41 3.69 -2.10 1.53
C GLY A 41 3.21 -2.35 0.11
N VAL A 42 1.94 -2.04 -0.13
CA VAL A 42 1.28 -2.16 -1.43
C VAL A 42 0.66 -0.82 -1.82
N SER A 43 0.93 -0.29 -3.03
CA SER A 43 0.29 0.94 -3.51
C SER A 43 0.49 2.12 -2.53
N SER A 44 -0.57 2.81 -2.14
CA SER A 44 -0.51 3.84 -1.08
C SER A 44 0.08 3.32 0.24
N GLY A 45 0.01 2.02 0.51
CA GLY A 45 0.67 1.39 1.65
C GLY A 45 2.20 1.49 1.56
N SER A 46 2.79 1.30 0.37
CA SER A 46 4.23 1.49 0.16
C SER A 46 4.68 2.92 0.45
N THR A 47 3.90 3.91 0.00
CA THR A 47 4.18 5.33 0.28
C THR A 47 4.08 5.65 1.77
N ASN A 48 3.08 5.11 2.45
CA ASN A 48 2.92 5.28 3.90
C ASN A 48 4.08 4.67 4.69
N VAL A 49 4.51 3.44 4.32
CA VAL A 49 5.69 2.80 4.94
C VAL A 49 6.95 3.62 4.71
N ALA A 50 7.19 4.11 3.47
CA ALA A 50 8.34 4.95 3.17
C ALA A 50 8.38 6.21 4.05
N ASN A 51 7.24 6.88 4.25
CA ASN A 51 7.13 8.08 5.10
C ASN A 51 7.36 7.77 6.58
N TYR A 52 6.85 6.65 7.06
CA TYR A 52 7.05 6.18 8.42
C TYR A 52 8.54 5.89 8.70
N LEU A 53 9.19 5.11 7.84
CA LEU A 53 10.62 4.79 7.99
C LEU A 53 11.53 6.01 7.80
N ALA A 54 11.06 7.01 7.03
CA ALA A 54 11.73 8.30 6.87
C ALA A 54 11.46 9.29 8.03
N ALA A 55 10.68 8.88 9.06
CA ALA A 55 10.26 9.70 10.20
C ALA A 55 9.59 11.03 9.76
N GLN A 56 8.80 11.01 8.68
CA GLN A 56 8.14 12.20 8.12
C GLN A 56 6.66 12.25 8.51
N GLN A 57 6.38 12.57 9.76
CA GLN A 57 5.04 12.73 10.30
C GLN A 57 4.21 13.75 9.50
N GLY A 58 2.94 13.44 9.24
CA GLY A 58 2.01 14.30 8.52
C GLY A 58 2.22 14.40 7.01
N ARG A 59 3.38 13.97 6.48
CA ARG A 59 3.71 14.11 5.06
C ARG A 59 2.65 13.50 4.15
N THR A 60 2.20 12.29 4.42
CA THR A 60 1.18 11.63 3.59
C THR A 60 -0.16 12.37 3.64
N LEU A 61 -0.58 12.87 4.81
CA LEU A 61 -1.81 13.64 4.94
C LEU A 61 -1.75 14.93 4.11
N HIS A 62 -0.63 15.65 4.15
CA HIS A 62 -0.42 16.85 3.33
C HIS A 62 -0.51 16.51 1.83
N ILE A 63 0.16 15.46 1.36
CA ILE A 63 0.07 15.01 -0.04
C ILE A 63 -1.38 14.73 -0.44
N TYR A 64 -2.16 14.07 0.42
CA TYR A 64 -3.57 13.78 0.13
C TYR A 64 -4.43 15.06 0.08
N LEU A 65 -4.23 16.00 1.00
CA LEU A 65 -5.06 17.20 1.09
C LEU A 65 -4.67 18.26 0.07
N ASP A 66 -3.40 18.37 -0.28
CA ASP A 66 -2.88 19.46 -1.12
C ASP A 66 -2.75 19.07 -2.58
N HIS A 67 -2.35 17.83 -2.88
CA HIS A 67 -2.04 17.41 -4.26
C HIS A 67 -3.03 16.41 -4.83
N SER A 68 -3.44 15.39 -4.07
CA SER A 68 -4.31 14.34 -4.62
C SER A 68 -5.72 14.83 -4.99
N LEU A 69 -6.09 16.02 -4.53
CA LEU A 69 -7.38 16.66 -4.81
C LEU A 69 -7.34 17.59 -6.03
N ARG A 70 -6.14 17.93 -6.53
CA ARG A 70 -5.99 18.83 -7.68
C ARG A 70 -6.53 18.20 -8.95
N SER A 71 -7.09 19.04 -9.82
CA SER A 71 -7.64 18.60 -11.11
C SER A 71 -6.58 17.99 -12.03
N GLU A 72 -5.34 18.44 -11.90
CA GLU A 72 -4.19 17.94 -12.65
C GLU A 72 -3.93 16.47 -12.36
N PHE A 73 -4.10 16.02 -11.12
CA PHE A 73 -3.90 14.64 -10.74
C PHE A 73 -5.02 13.73 -11.28
N ILE A 74 -6.30 14.02 -10.94
CA ILE A 74 -7.45 13.21 -11.36
C ILE A 74 -8.26 13.99 -12.37
N HIS A 75 -8.17 13.63 -13.66
CA HIS A 75 -8.81 14.39 -14.75
C HIS A 75 -9.59 13.48 -15.71
N TYR A 76 -10.91 13.45 -15.57
CA TYR A 76 -11.80 12.64 -16.42
C TYR A 76 -11.75 13.02 -17.90
N GLY A 77 -11.69 14.31 -18.23
CA GLY A 77 -11.59 14.77 -19.62
C GLY A 77 -10.32 14.32 -20.31
N ARG A 78 -9.18 14.24 -19.61
CA ARG A 78 -7.94 13.66 -20.15
C ARG A 78 -8.13 12.17 -20.45
N PHE A 79 -8.76 11.43 -19.54
CA PHE A 79 -9.03 10.00 -19.70
C PHE A 79 -9.89 9.70 -20.93
N PHE A 80 -10.97 10.45 -21.15
CA PHE A 80 -11.84 10.28 -22.33
C PHE A 80 -11.17 10.66 -23.66
N ARG A 81 -10.11 11.48 -23.62
CA ARG A 81 -9.30 11.82 -24.80
C ARG A 81 -8.13 10.85 -25.03
N GLY A 82 -8.07 9.73 -24.31
CA GLY A 82 -7.04 8.70 -24.47
C GLY A 82 -5.81 8.86 -23.58
N GLY A 83 -5.80 9.80 -22.61
CA GLY A 83 -4.74 9.94 -21.61
C GLY A 83 -5.04 9.19 -20.31
N ASP A 84 -4.17 9.37 -19.33
CA ASP A 84 -4.33 8.78 -17.99
C ASP A 84 -5.44 9.47 -17.18
N LEU A 85 -6.20 8.69 -16.38
CA LEU A 85 -7.09 9.26 -15.38
C LEU A 85 -6.29 9.88 -14.23
N LEU A 86 -5.26 9.16 -13.78
CA LEU A 86 -4.34 9.57 -12.72
C LEU A 86 -3.01 9.97 -13.35
N ASP A 87 -2.62 11.24 -13.26
CA ASP A 87 -1.31 11.69 -13.68
C ASP A 87 -0.28 11.48 -12.57
N LEU A 88 0.20 10.25 -12.47
CA LEU A 88 1.22 9.91 -11.47
C LEU A 88 2.54 10.62 -11.73
N LYS A 89 2.91 10.85 -13.00
CA LYS A 89 4.16 11.56 -13.33
C LYS A 89 4.11 12.99 -12.79
N TRP A 90 3.03 13.70 -13.04
CA TRP A 90 2.80 15.04 -12.48
C TRP A 90 2.81 15.01 -10.95
N MET A 91 2.03 14.07 -10.34
CA MET A 91 1.93 13.96 -8.90
C MET A 91 3.30 13.76 -8.24
N TRP A 92 4.09 12.80 -8.73
CA TRP A 92 5.40 12.51 -8.16
C TRP A 92 6.37 13.67 -8.34
N ASN A 93 6.37 14.36 -9.49
CA ASN A 93 7.22 15.53 -9.70
C ASN A 93 6.89 16.66 -8.71
N VAL A 94 5.61 16.92 -8.47
CA VAL A 94 5.17 17.96 -7.51
C VAL A 94 5.50 17.56 -6.07
N VAL A 95 5.24 16.29 -5.72
CA VAL A 95 5.54 15.77 -4.38
C VAL A 95 7.04 15.80 -4.07
N GLU A 96 7.89 15.48 -5.03
CA GLU A 96 9.34 15.56 -4.85
C GLU A 96 9.86 16.99 -4.68
N GLN A 97 9.18 18.00 -5.26
CA GLN A 97 9.53 19.41 -5.11
C GLN A 97 9.00 20.02 -3.82
N GLU A 98 7.74 19.74 -3.47
CA GLU A 98 7.06 20.41 -2.34
C GLU A 98 7.18 19.61 -1.02
N TYR A 99 7.22 18.28 -1.12
CA TYR A 99 7.30 17.36 0.02
C TYR A 99 8.30 16.22 -0.29
N PRO A 100 9.61 16.50 -0.44
CA PRO A 100 10.58 15.47 -0.81
C PRO A 100 10.64 14.35 0.24
N LEU A 101 10.85 13.12 -0.24
CA LEU A 101 11.10 11.98 0.64
C LEU A 101 12.50 12.10 1.26
N ASN A 102 12.59 12.08 2.57
CA ASN A 102 13.87 12.05 3.28
C ASN A 102 14.53 10.67 3.15
N GLN A 103 15.18 10.44 2.02
CA GLN A 103 15.84 9.18 1.73
C GLN A 103 17.02 8.91 2.68
N VAL A 104 17.66 9.95 3.23
CA VAL A 104 18.75 9.78 4.20
C VAL A 104 18.22 9.09 5.44
N GLN A 105 17.12 9.58 6.00
CA GLN A 105 16.49 8.99 7.18
C GLN A 105 15.87 7.63 6.87
N LEU A 106 15.22 7.47 5.71
CA LEU A 106 14.65 6.20 5.27
C LEU A 106 15.70 5.08 5.28
N PHE A 107 16.87 5.32 4.68
CA PHE A 107 17.92 4.30 4.58
C PHE A 107 18.87 4.25 5.80
N ALA A 108 18.72 5.16 6.76
CA ALA A 108 19.31 5.03 8.09
C ALA A 108 18.47 4.14 9.03
N ASN A 109 17.19 3.92 8.72
CA ASN A 109 16.34 3.01 9.46
C ASN A 109 16.79 1.55 9.23
N PRO A 110 16.98 0.73 10.28
CA PRO A 110 17.48 -0.64 10.15
C PRO A 110 16.47 -1.61 9.53
N ALA A 111 15.18 -1.26 9.47
CA ALA A 111 14.15 -2.13 8.93
C ALA A 111 14.32 -2.37 7.43
N GLU A 112 14.20 -3.60 7.02
CA GLU A 112 14.09 -3.92 5.60
C GLU A 112 12.74 -3.47 5.06
N PHE A 113 12.75 -2.73 3.95
CA PHE A 113 11.52 -2.28 3.31
C PHE A 113 11.33 -2.92 1.94
N TYR A 114 10.16 -3.50 1.72
CA TYR A 114 9.75 -4.10 0.45
C TYR A 114 8.50 -3.42 -0.12
N MET A 115 8.54 -3.12 -1.40
CA MET A 115 7.41 -2.61 -2.18
C MET A 115 6.86 -3.75 -3.02
N VAL A 116 5.54 -3.98 -2.96
CA VAL A 116 4.87 -4.99 -3.78
C VAL A 116 4.49 -4.37 -5.12
N LEU A 117 4.90 -5.04 -6.19
CA LEU A 117 4.59 -4.71 -7.57
C LEU A 117 3.94 -5.89 -8.26
N THR A 118 3.27 -5.64 -9.38
CA THR A 118 2.78 -6.67 -10.29
C THR A 118 3.55 -6.59 -11.60
N HIS A 119 4.25 -7.63 -11.99
CA HIS A 119 4.92 -7.68 -13.28
C HIS A 119 3.90 -7.62 -14.41
N ALA A 120 4.05 -6.66 -15.33
CA ALA A 120 3.00 -6.31 -16.28
C ALA A 120 2.72 -7.41 -17.33
N ILE A 121 3.65 -8.32 -17.57
CA ILE A 121 3.51 -9.40 -18.55
C ILE A 121 3.03 -10.68 -17.86
N SER A 122 3.76 -11.17 -16.85
CA SER A 122 3.43 -12.43 -16.17
C SER A 122 2.29 -12.31 -15.18
N GLY A 123 2.02 -11.10 -14.66
CA GLY A 123 1.02 -10.87 -13.60
C GLY A 123 1.44 -11.37 -12.22
N GLU A 124 2.68 -11.80 -12.06
CA GLU A 124 3.22 -12.27 -10.79
C GLU A 124 3.52 -11.13 -9.83
N ALA A 125 3.40 -11.41 -8.54
CA ALA A 125 3.81 -10.48 -7.50
C ALA A 125 5.34 -10.43 -7.41
N THR A 126 5.89 -9.22 -7.44
CA THR A 126 7.31 -8.97 -7.24
C THR A 126 7.50 -8.12 -6.00
N TYR A 127 8.34 -8.57 -5.08
CA TYR A 127 8.65 -7.88 -3.82
C TYR A 127 10.02 -7.24 -3.95
N ILE A 128 10.04 -5.95 -4.26
CA ILE A 128 11.30 -5.22 -4.49
C ILE A 128 11.77 -4.61 -3.18
N LYS A 129 12.95 -5.02 -2.72
CA LYS A 129 13.63 -4.39 -1.59
C LYS A 129 14.01 -2.96 -1.97
N ALA A 130 13.60 -2.01 -1.14
CA ALA A 130 13.90 -0.61 -1.35
C ALA A 130 15.42 -0.33 -1.26
N SER A 131 15.92 0.44 -2.19
CA SER A 131 17.28 0.96 -2.25
C SER A 131 17.27 2.41 -2.72
N LYS A 132 18.40 3.11 -2.56
CA LYS A 132 18.53 4.49 -3.06
C LYS A 132 18.28 4.61 -4.56
N ASP A 133 18.60 3.56 -5.32
CA ASP A 133 18.50 3.56 -6.77
C ASP A 133 17.09 3.26 -7.29
N ASN A 134 16.23 2.61 -6.47
CA ASN A 134 14.92 2.15 -6.95
C ASN A 134 13.72 2.70 -6.18
N ILE A 135 13.90 3.41 -5.06
CA ILE A 135 12.80 3.79 -4.17
C ILE A 135 11.73 4.64 -4.87
N LEU A 136 12.11 5.66 -5.62
CA LEU A 136 11.14 6.56 -6.26
C LEU A 136 10.38 5.86 -7.38
N ASP A 137 11.07 5.09 -8.22
CA ASP A 137 10.44 4.31 -9.28
C ASP A 137 9.59 3.16 -8.71
N GLY A 138 10.04 2.52 -7.65
CA GLY A 138 9.29 1.49 -6.94
C GLY A 138 7.97 2.02 -6.34
N LEU A 139 8.00 3.18 -5.68
CA LEU A 139 6.79 3.83 -5.15
C LEU A 139 5.84 4.25 -6.28
N ARG A 140 6.37 4.77 -7.39
CA ARG A 140 5.59 5.13 -8.57
C ARG A 140 4.95 3.90 -9.21
N ALA A 141 5.71 2.82 -9.40
CA ALA A 141 5.21 1.54 -9.92
C ALA A 141 4.13 0.94 -9.02
N SER A 142 4.38 0.90 -7.70
CA SER A 142 3.43 0.40 -6.70
C SER A 142 2.10 1.15 -6.71
N SER A 143 2.08 2.39 -7.20
CA SER A 143 0.88 3.24 -7.31
C SER A 143 0.26 3.25 -8.71
N SER A 144 0.88 2.60 -9.72
CA SER A 144 0.44 2.62 -11.11
C SER A 144 -0.69 1.62 -11.36
N ILE A 145 -1.94 2.06 -11.17
CA ILE A 145 -3.14 1.22 -11.32
C ILE A 145 -3.46 1.05 -12.81
N PRO A 146 -3.51 -0.20 -13.34
CA PRO A 146 -3.82 -0.45 -14.74
C PRO A 146 -5.10 0.25 -15.19
N VAL A 147 -5.10 0.81 -16.40
CA VAL A 147 -6.16 1.63 -17.01
C VAL A 147 -6.28 3.04 -16.42
N LEU A 148 -6.09 3.22 -15.12
CA LEU A 148 -6.05 4.58 -14.53
C LEU A 148 -4.74 5.28 -14.88
N THR A 149 -3.67 4.49 -15.02
CA THR A 149 -2.40 4.81 -15.66
C THR A 149 -2.19 3.82 -16.81
N ARG A 150 -1.96 4.31 -18.02
CA ARG A 150 -1.92 3.46 -19.22
C ARG A 150 -0.59 2.72 -19.38
N GLN A 151 0.48 3.31 -18.89
CA GLN A 151 1.82 2.77 -19.02
C GLN A 151 2.29 2.14 -17.72
N ALA A 152 2.92 0.97 -17.82
CA ALA A 152 3.68 0.38 -16.74
C ALA A 152 4.92 1.23 -16.44
N VAL A 153 5.42 1.16 -15.23
CA VAL A 153 6.70 1.76 -14.84
C VAL A 153 7.80 0.74 -15.02
N GLU A 154 8.86 1.12 -15.72
CA GLU A 154 10.03 0.26 -15.91
C GLU A 154 10.98 0.37 -14.71
N ILE A 155 11.42 -0.77 -14.19
CA ILE A 155 12.46 -0.88 -13.17
C ILE A 155 13.43 -1.97 -13.63
N CYS A 156 14.67 -1.62 -13.82
CA CYS A 156 15.72 -2.52 -14.33
C CYS A 156 15.35 -3.21 -15.67
N GLY A 157 14.62 -2.50 -16.55
CA GLY A 157 14.20 -3.01 -17.85
C GLY A 157 12.94 -3.87 -17.85
N GLU A 158 12.33 -4.09 -16.70
CA GLU A 158 11.08 -4.85 -16.56
C GLU A 158 9.89 -3.95 -16.23
N PRO A 159 8.70 -4.18 -16.84
CA PRO A 159 7.53 -3.32 -16.66
C PRO A 159 6.67 -3.76 -15.47
N TYR A 160 6.26 -2.81 -14.64
CA TYR A 160 5.46 -3.07 -13.43
C TYR A 160 4.24 -2.16 -13.31
N PHE A 161 3.18 -2.73 -12.72
CA PHE A 161 1.99 -2.05 -12.22
C PHE A 161 1.83 -2.18 -10.71
N ASP A 162 0.80 -1.52 -10.16
CA ASP A 162 0.40 -1.58 -8.74
C ASP A 162 0.31 -3.03 -8.25
N GLY A 163 0.99 -3.31 -7.14
CA GLY A 163 1.03 -4.63 -6.51
C GLY A 163 -0.33 -5.17 -6.08
N GLY A 164 -1.32 -4.30 -5.90
CA GLY A 164 -2.69 -4.70 -5.55
C GLY A 164 -3.42 -5.53 -6.62
N VAL A 165 -2.82 -5.77 -7.79
CA VAL A 165 -3.30 -6.75 -8.77
C VAL A 165 -2.87 -8.15 -8.37
N ALA A 166 -1.58 -8.36 -8.12
CA ALA A 166 -1.02 -9.68 -7.81
C ALA A 166 -1.13 -10.05 -6.34
N ASP A 167 -0.74 -9.16 -5.42
CA ASP A 167 -0.85 -9.38 -3.98
C ASP A 167 -1.19 -8.08 -3.24
N ALA A 168 -2.48 -7.90 -2.95
CA ALA A 168 -2.97 -6.69 -2.29
C ALA A 168 -2.81 -6.70 -0.76
N LEU A 169 -2.53 -7.87 -0.18
CA LEU A 169 -2.35 -8.07 1.26
C LEU A 169 -1.27 -9.13 1.50
N PRO A 170 0.03 -8.78 1.46
CA PRO A 170 1.16 -9.70 1.36
C PRO A 170 1.50 -10.42 2.67
N VAL A 171 0.47 -10.88 3.40
CA VAL A 171 0.64 -11.55 4.71
C VAL A 171 1.30 -12.91 4.59
N HIS A 172 0.98 -13.67 3.54
CA HIS A 172 1.60 -14.97 3.30
C HIS A 172 3.08 -14.85 2.96
N TRP A 173 3.45 -13.81 2.20
CA TRP A 173 4.85 -13.54 1.89
C TRP A 173 5.61 -13.11 3.14
N ALA A 174 5.07 -12.15 3.90
CA ALA A 174 5.71 -11.65 5.11
C ALA A 174 5.88 -12.73 6.19
N ALA A 175 4.85 -13.58 6.37
CA ALA A 175 4.88 -14.67 7.34
C ALA A 175 5.90 -15.77 7.00
N LYS A 176 6.27 -15.92 5.73
CA LYS A 176 7.27 -16.89 5.25
C LYS A 176 8.71 -16.37 5.30
N GLN A 177 8.92 -15.09 5.64
CA GLN A 177 10.28 -14.58 5.78
C GLN A 177 10.96 -15.17 7.03
N ASP A 178 12.27 -15.33 6.95
CA ASP A 178 13.04 -16.00 7.99
C ASP A 178 12.85 -15.34 9.36
N ASN A 179 12.54 -16.17 10.36
CA ASN A 179 12.41 -15.81 11.78
C ASN A 179 11.31 -14.78 12.11
N VAL A 180 10.36 -14.51 11.22
CA VAL A 180 9.22 -13.65 11.55
C VAL A 180 8.32 -14.36 12.55
N ALA A 181 8.30 -13.86 13.80
CA ALA A 181 7.50 -14.42 14.89
C ALA A 181 6.29 -13.55 15.23
N LYS A 182 6.30 -12.27 14.84
CA LYS A 182 5.26 -11.31 15.19
C LYS A 182 4.93 -10.45 13.97
N LEU A 183 3.63 -10.34 13.65
CA LEU A 183 3.15 -9.68 12.45
C LEU A 183 2.07 -8.66 12.78
N MET A 184 2.29 -7.39 12.45
CA MET A 184 1.26 -6.36 12.44
C MET A 184 0.77 -6.12 11.01
N VAL A 185 -0.55 -6.05 10.82
CA VAL A 185 -1.16 -5.87 9.51
C VAL A 185 -2.11 -4.67 9.55
N ILE A 186 -1.76 -3.59 8.87
CA ILE A 186 -2.62 -2.42 8.73
C ILE A 186 -3.44 -2.56 7.45
N ARG A 187 -4.76 -2.65 7.61
CA ARG A 187 -5.71 -2.74 6.49
C ARG A 187 -6.45 -1.42 6.29
N THR A 188 -6.88 -1.19 5.07
CA THR A 188 -7.73 -0.03 4.68
C THR A 188 -9.21 -0.42 4.57
N ARG A 189 -9.57 -1.59 5.11
CA ARG A 189 -10.91 -2.19 5.13
C ARG A 189 -11.23 -2.70 6.52
N PRO A 190 -12.52 -2.71 6.93
CA PRO A 190 -12.92 -3.33 8.19
C PRO A 190 -12.49 -4.79 8.27
N GLN A 191 -12.32 -5.29 9.48
CA GLN A 191 -11.83 -6.64 9.75
C GLN A 191 -12.64 -7.72 9.02
N ASN A 192 -13.95 -7.62 9.03
CA ASN A 192 -14.88 -8.60 8.42
C ASN A 192 -15.10 -8.39 6.92
N TYR A 193 -14.31 -7.51 6.27
CA TYR A 193 -14.47 -7.25 4.84
C TYR A 193 -13.89 -8.38 4.01
N ALA A 194 -14.74 -8.97 3.15
CA ALA A 194 -14.35 -9.85 2.06
C ALA A 194 -14.58 -9.15 0.71
N LYS A 195 -13.69 -9.37 -0.25
CA LYS A 195 -13.89 -8.88 -1.62
C LYS A 195 -14.93 -9.73 -2.33
N SER A 196 -15.81 -9.07 -3.11
CA SER A 196 -16.62 -9.72 -4.12
C SER A 196 -15.98 -9.59 -5.50
N SER A 197 -16.26 -10.55 -6.36
CA SER A 197 -15.86 -10.49 -7.78
C SER A 197 -16.46 -9.24 -8.45
N ARG A 198 -15.66 -8.54 -9.25
CA ARG A 198 -16.07 -7.31 -9.93
C ARG A 198 -16.13 -7.52 -11.43
N LYS A 199 -17.23 -7.11 -12.05
CA LYS A 199 -17.36 -7.10 -13.53
C LYS A 199 -16.24 -6.30 -14.19
N GLY A 200 -15.75 -5.24 -13.55
CA GLY A 200 -14.63 -4.44 -14.03
C GLY A 200 -13.32 -5.24 -14.12
N ASP A 201 -13.03 -6.10 -13.16
CA ASP A 201 -11.83 -6.96 -13.19
C ASP A 201 -11.92 -7.98 -14.35
N GLN A 202 -13.11 -8.50 -14.65
CA GLN A 202 -13.35 -9.41 -15.77
C GLN A 202 -13.18 -8.71 -17.12
N LEU A 203 -13.71 -7.49 -17.27
CA LEU A 203 -13.55 -6.68 -18.50
C LEU A 203 -12.08 -6.32 -18.73
N LEU A 204 -11.38 -5.94 -17.66
CA LEU A 204 -9.97 -5.62 -17.70
C LEU A 204 -9.12 -6.85 -18.06
N ALA A 205 -9.43 -8.01 -17.49
CA ALA A 205 -8.77 -9.27 -17.83
C ALA A 205 -8.95 -9.61 -19.32
N LYS A 206 -10.14 -9.42 -19.88
CA LYS A 206 -10.38 -9.61 -21.33
C LYS A 206 -9.55 -8.66 -22.19
N TYR A 207 -9.37 -7.41 -21.76
CA TYR A 207 -8.53 -6.43 -22.46
C TYR A 207 -7.07 -6.89 -22.55
N PHE A 208 -6.52 -7.42 -21.45
CA PHE A 208 -5.13 -7.88 -21.39
C PHE A 208 -4.91 -9.30 -21.92
N ALA A 209 -5.97 -10.11 -22.12
CA ALA A 209 -5.87 -11.53 -22.42
C ALA A 209 -5.01 -11.88 -23.66
N LYS A 210 -5.04 -11.02 -24.70
CA LYS A 210 -4.32 -11.29 -25.95
C LYS A 210 -2.80 -11.06 -25.87
N GLN A 211 -2.37 -10.05 -25.11
CA GLN A 211 -0.97 -9.61 -25.09
C GLN A 211 -0.26 -9.98 -23.77
N GLN A 212 -1.01 -10.11 -22.68
CA GLN A 212 -0.51 -10.31 -21.32
C GLN A 212 -1.38 -11.32 -20.60
N SER A 213 -1.36 -12.58 -21.05
CA SER A 213 -2.24 -13.63 -20.53
C SER A 213 -2.03 -13.90 -19.03
N GLY A 214 -0.79 -13.85 -18.54
CA GLY A 214 -0.46 -13.99 -17.11
C GLY A 214 -1.04 -12.86 -16.28
N PHE A 215 -0.91 -11.61 -16.77
CA PHE A 215 -1.50 -10.45 -16.10
C PHE A 215 -3.04 -10.53 -16.07
N SER A 216 -3.66 -10.96 -17.18
CA SER A 216 -5.10 -11.23 -17.25
C SER A 216 -5.54 -12.26 -16.21
N GLN A 217 -4.82 -13.37 -16.07
CA GLN A 217 -5.11 -14.39 -15.06
C GLN A 217 -4.99 -13.83 -13.64
N SER A 218 -3.98 -13.01 -13.39
CA SER A 218 -3.78 -12.34 -12.10
C SER A 218 -4.97 -11.45 -11.73
N LEU A 219 -5.55 -10.72 -12.68
CA LEU A 219 -6.77 -9.93 -12.47
C LEU A 219 -7.99 -10.79 -12.11
N LEU A 220 -8.16 -11.95 -12.73
CA LEU A 220 -9.29 -12.85 -12.45
C LEU A 220 -9.22 -13.49 -11.07
N THR A 221 -8.02 -13.80 -10.59
CA THR A 221 -7.81 -14.50 -9.31
C THR A 221 -7.56 -13.55 -8.12
N ARG A 222 -7.43 -12.22 -8.35
CA ARG A 222 -7.11 -11.24 -7.30
C ARG A 222 -8.09 -11.19 -6.14
N THR A 223 -9.38 -11.47 -6.41
CA THR A 223 -10.42 -11.50 -5.37
C THR A 223 -10.23 -12.68 -4.45
N GLN A 224 -9.95 -13.84 -5.01
CA GLN A 224 -9.68 -15.05 -4.23
C GLN A 224 -8.42 -14.86 -3.39
N ARG A 225 -7.29 -14.47 -3.98
CA ARG A 225 -6.03 -14.25 -3.24
C ARG A 225 -6.19 -13.28 -2.07
N TYR A 226 -6.97 -12.21 -2.24
CA TYR A 226 -7.25 -11.29 -1.14
C TYR A 226 -8.03 -11.96 -0.02
N ASN A 227 -9.06 -12.73 -0.35
CA ASN A 227 -9.90 -13.41 0.65
C ASN A 227 -9.12 -14.52 1.35
N ASP A 228 -8.24 -15.22 0.65
CA ASP A 228 -7.33 -16.22 1.23
C ASP A 228 -6.36 -15.56 2.23
N ALA A 229 -5.84 -14.36 1.89
CA ALA A 229 -5.02 -13.57 2.82
C ALA A 229 -5.80 -13.12 4.07
N VAL A 230 -7.08 -12.71 3.92
CA VAL A 230 -7.95 -12.38 5.06
C VAL A 230 -8.23 -13.62 5.91
N GLN A 231 -8.49 -14.76 5.30
CA GLN A 231 -8.69 -16.02 6.00
C GLN A 231 -7.43 -16.44 6.79
N PHE A 232 -6.25 -16.24 6.23
CA PHE A 232 -4.99 -16.48 6.93
C PHE A 232 -4.89 -15.68 8.24
N LEU A 233 -5.31 -14.40 8.25
CA LEU A 233 -5.30 -13.57 9.45
C LEU A 233 -6.24 -14.07 10.56
N GLN A 234 -7.27 -14.81 10.19
CA GLN A 234 -8.29 -15.36 11.10
C GLN A 234 -7.94 -16.79 11.57
N THR A 235 -6.92 -17.41 10.97
CA THR A 235 -6.53 -18.79 11.29
C THR A 235 -5.50 -18.79 12.43
N PRO A 236 -5.65 -19.63 13.45
CA PRO A 236 -4.64 -19.78 14.49
C PRO A 236 -3.27 -20.10 13.89
N SER A 237 -2.25 -19.34 14.30
CA SER A 237 -0.89 -19.46 13.82
C SER A 237 0.09 -19.54 15.00
N SER A 238 1.28 -20.11 14.78
CA SER A 238 2.39 -20.00 15.72
C SER A 238 2.94 -18.58 15.81
N GLN A 239 2.70 -17.76 14.81
CA GLN A 239 3.08 -16.35 14.80
C GLN A 239 2.04 -15.52 15.55
N LYS A 240 2.50 -14.56 16.35
CA LYS A 240 1.63 -13.58 16.98
C LYS A 240 1.18 -12.55 15.97
N LEU A 241 -0.11 -12.30 15.85
CA LEU A 241 -0.70 -11.48 14.81
C LEU A 241 -1.59 -10.39 15.38
N LEU A 242 -1.37 -9.14 14.96
CA LEU A 242 -2.25 -8.01 15.25
C LEU A 242 -2.75 -7.39 13.94
N GLU A 243 -4.07 -7.31 13.80
CA GLU A 243 -4.74 -6.67 12.66
C GLU A 243 -5.27 -5.29 13.09
N VAL A 244 -4.85 -4.23 12.39
CA VAL A 244 -5.29 -2.85 12.62
C VAL A 244 -6.18 -2.44 11.46
N CYS A 245 -7.47 -2.24 11.73
CA CYS A 245 -8.50 -1.99 10.73
C CYS A 245 -9.36 -0.78 11.08
N PRO A 246 -9.88 -0.05 10.09
CA PRO A 246 -10.94 0.90 10.36
C PRO A 246 -12.20 0.18 10.86
N PRO A 247 -12.97 0.79 11.80
CA PRO A 247 -14.17 0.15 12.36
C PRO A 247 -15.26 -0.03 11.30
N ASP A 248 -15.42 0.93 10.42
CA ASP A 248 -16.35 0.91 9.28
C ASP A 248 -15.84 1.81 8.14
N LEU A 249 -16.64 1.98 7.07
CA LEU A 249 -16.33 2.85 5.93
C LEU A 249 -17.31 3.99 5.73
N LYS A 250 -18.28 4.16 6.63
CA LYS A 250 -19.44 5.05 6.43
C LYS A 250 -19.03 6.51 6.15
N ASN A 251 -18.13 7.06 6.95
CA ASN A 251 -17.69 8.46 6.84
C ASN A 251 -16.26 8.58 6.33
N MET A 252 -15.60 7.49 6.00
CA MET A 252 -14.21 7.45 5.60
C MET A 252 -14.01 7.75 4.10
N ALA A 253 -12.78 8.07 3.74
CA ALA A 253 -12.39 8.29 2.36
C ALA A 253 -12.54 7.01 1.53
N SER A 254 -13.14 7.10 0.36
CA SER A 254 -13.10 6.04 -0.65
C SER A 254 -11.77 6.06 -1.43
N ARG A 255 -11.51 5.05 -2.29
CA ARG A 255 -10.25 4.94 -3.05
C ARG A 255 -9.88 6.20 -3.85
N LEU A 256 -10.86 6.89 -4.45
CA LEU A 256 -10.69 8.10 -5.27
C LEU A 256 -11.42 9.30 -4.65
N SER A 257 -11.50 9.36 -3.32
CA SER A 257 -12.18 10.44 -2.62
C SER A 257 -11.53 11.79 -2.90
N LYS A 258 -12.34 12.80 -3.25
CA LYS A 258 -11.94 14.21 -3.33
C LYS A 258 -12.49 15.03 -2.15
N ASN A 259 -13.04 14.40 -1.15
CA ASN A 259 -13.64 15.06 0.02
C ASN A 259 -12.61 15.23 1.14
N LYS A 260 -12.14 16.45 1.36
CA LYS A 260 -11.15 16.79 2.41
C LYS A 260 -11.59 16.36 3.80
N ALA A 261 -12.87 16.57 4.15
CA ALA A 261 -13.39 16.21 5.46
C ALA A 261 -13.32 14.68 5.70
N LYS A 262 -13.67 13.87 4.69
CA LYS A 262 -13.54 12.41 4.79
C LYS A 262 -12.10 11.94 4.89
N ILE A 263 -11.16 12.61 4.21
CA ILE A 263 -9.73 12.30 4.30
C ILE A 263 -9.22 12.60 5.71
N ARG A 264 -9.53 13.79 6.26
CA ARG A 264 -9.16 14.16 7.63
C ARG A 264 -9.76 13.22 8.67
N TYR A 265 -11.06 12.94 8.57
CA TYR A 265 -11.73 11.99 9.44
C TYR A 265 -11.08 10.59 9.41
N SER A 266 -10.73 10.10 8.20
CA SER A 266 -10.02 8.82 8.09
C SER A 266 -8.65 8.83 8.79
N TYR A 267 -7.95 9.94 8.71
CA TYR A 267 -6.67 10.13 9.38
C TYR A 267 -6.83 10.13 10.92
N GLU A 268 -7.82 10.88 11.44
CA GLU A 268 -8.11 10.96 12.87
C GLU A 268 -8.48 9.59 13.45
N VAL A 269 -9.36 8.84 12.76
CA VAL A 269 -9.67 7.45 13.13
C VAL A 269 -8.42 6.56 13.08
N GLY A 270 -7.52 6.83 12.15
CA GLY A 270 -6.23 6.15 12.05
C GLY A 270 -5.31 6.44 13.23
N LEU A 271 -5.22 7.70 13.69
CA LEU A 271 -4.43 8.06 14.87
C LEU A 271 -4.91 7.29 16.12
N GLU A 272 -6.21 7.30 16.38
CA GLU A 272 -6.81 6.56 17.51
C GLU A 272 -6.50 5.05 17.42
N ALA A 273 -6.67 4.47 16.24
CA ALA A 273 -6.35 3.06 16.00
C ALA A 273 -4.85 2.76 16.18
N GLY A 274 -3.98 3.71 15.85
CA GLY A 274 -2.54 3.59 16.02
C GLY A 274 -2.13 3.55 17.50
N TYR A 275 -2.66 4.44 18.34
CA TYR A 275 -2.40 4.40 19.77
C TYR A 275 -2.87 3.09 20.41
N GLN A 276 -4.07 2.64 20.06
CA GLN A 276 -4.59 1.36 20.54
C GLN A 276 -3.71 0.18 20.06
N ALA A 277 -3.24 0.22 18.81
CA ALA A 277 -2.38 -0.83 18.26
C ALA A 277 -1.04 -0.96 19.00
N ILE A 278 -0.46 0.15 19.46
CA ILE A 278 0.76 0.11 20.27
C ILE A 278 0.52 -0.63 21.61
N GLU A 279 -0.58 -0.29 22.30
CA GLU A 279 -0.94 -0.96 23.54
C GLU A 279 -1.17 -2.47 23.33
N ASP A 280 -1.90 -2.84 22.30
CA ASP A 280 -2.23 -4.23 22.00
C ASP A 280 -0.99 -5.01 21.53
N TRP A 281 -0.06 -4.35 20.83
CA TRP A 281 1.21 -4.95 20.44
C TRP A 281 2.07 -5.33 21.63
N HIS A 282 2.08 -4.53 22.68
CA HIS A 282 2.84 -4.83 23.91
C HIS A 282 2.24 -5.99 24.72
N LYS A 283 0.94 -6.27 24.56
CA LYS A 283 0.26 -7.40 25.23
C LYS A 283 0.45 -8.74 24.49
N LEU A 284 0.83 -8.71 23.21
CA LEU A 284 1.14 -9.89 22.40
C LEU A 284 2.51 -10.47 22.76
#